data_18a4cb1b06601b5a1dcc536539674425
#
_entry.id   18a4cb1b06601b5a1dcc536539674425
#
_cell.length_a   1.000
_cell.length_b   1.000
_cell.length_c   1.000
_cell.angle_alpha   90.00
_cell.angle_beta   90.00
_cell.angle_gamma   90.00
#
_symmetry.space_group_name_H-M   'P 1'
#
loop_
_entity.id
_entity.type
_entity.pdbx_description
1 polymer ?
#
loop_
_entity_poly.entity_id
_entity_poly.type
_entity_poly.pdbx_seq_one_letter_code
_entity_poly.pdbx_strand_id
1 'polypeptide(L)'
;MAASPAVMAQSITMASTTSTEQSGLFGHLLPAFKQATGVDTKVVAVGTGQAIDMARRGDADVLFVHDTAAEEKFVAAGFADKRLPVMYNDFVLIGPKADPVGTKGNDIVAALKKISAANAPFISRGDKSGTHAAELRFWETAGLTDQKGSGYKECGCGMGPALNIGSSSGAYVLTD
;
A
#
# COMPACT_ATOMS: atom_id res chain seq x y z
N MET A 1 -27.54 42.46 20.85
CA MET A 1 -26.96 41.10 20.86
C MET A 1 -26.54 40.81 19.44
N ALA A 2 -25.23 40.77 19.19
CA ALA A 2 -24.71 40.42 17.87
C ALA A 2 -24.61 38.89 17.79
N ALA A 3 -25.36 38.30 16.86
CA ALA A 3 -25.25 36.85 16.57
C ALA A 3 -23.88 36.63 15.88
N SER A 4 -22.98 35.90 16.55
CA SER A 4 -21.77 35.40 15.89
C SER A 4 -22.19 34.48 14.73
N PRO A 5 -21.64 34.65 13.53
CA PRO A 5 -21.89 33.74 12.45
C PRO A 5 -21.39 32.34 12.86
N ALA A 6 -22.26 31.35 12.77
CA ALA A 6 -21.86 29.96 12.95
C ALA A 6 -20.87 29.63 11.83
N VAL A 7 -19.60 29.49 12.18
CA VAL A 7 -18.58 28.95 11.26
C VAL A 7 -18.96 27.50 10.99
N MET A 8 -19.51 27.25 9.82
CA MET A 8 -19.74 25.89 9.34
C MET A 8 -18.38 25.19 9.29
N ALA A 9 -18.22 24.11 10.07
CA ALA A 9 -17.01 23.33 10.03
C ALA A 9 -16.82 22.79 8.60
N GLN A 10 -15.77 23.22 7.92
CA GLN A 10 -15.43 22.70 6.61
C GLN A 10 -14.99 21.23 6.77
N SER A 11 -15.51 20.37 5.92
CA SER A 11 -15.08 18.97 5.88
C SER A 11 -14.65 18.61 4.46
N ILE A 12 -13.60 17.80 4.37
CA ILE A 12 -13.09 17.22 3.13
C ILE A 12 -13.16 15.70 3.20
N THR A 13 -13.28 15.06 2.04
CA THR A 13 -13.22 13.61 1.90
C THR A 13 -11.84 13.20 1.38
N MET A 14 -11.18 12.31 2.09
CA MET A 14 -9.89 11.75 1.69
C MET A 14 -10.05 10.28 1.32
N ALA A 15 -9.80 9.94 0.06
CA ALA A 15 -9.67 8.54 -0.38
C ALA A 15 -8.26 8.04 -0.07
N SER A 16 -8.18 6.92 0.65
CA SER A 16 -6.90 6.32 1.05
C SER A 16 -6.96 4.80 1.07
N THR A 17 -5.95 4.16 1.63
CA THR A 17 -5.85 2.71 1.68
C THR A 17 -6.09 2.15 3.07
N THR A 18 -6.64 0.92 3.12
CA THR A 18 -6.85 0.20 4.38
C THR A 18 -5.55 -0.03 5.14
N SER A 19 -4.43 -0.25 4.45
CA SER A 19 -3.12 -0.39 5.10
C SER A 19 -2.68 0.91 5.78
N THR A 20 -2.87 2.06 5.14
CA THR A 20 -2.56 3.37 5.75
C THR A 20 -3.45 3.65 6.96
N GLU A 21 -4.74 3.35 6.89
CA GLU A 21 -5.65 3.51 8.02
C GLU A 21 -5.26 2.59 9.18
N GLN A 22 -4.99 1.31 8.90
CA GLN A 22 -4.63 0.31 9.91
C GLN A 22 -3.26 0.57 10.56
N SER A 23 -2.38 1.36 9.93
CA SER A 23 -1.11 1.77 10.53
C SER A 23 -1.28 2.69 11.76
N GLY A 24 -2.47 3.26 11.97
CA GLY A 24 -2.74 4.23 13.01
C GLY A 24 -2.33 5.67 12.67
N LEU A 25 -1.74 5.91 11.48
CA LEU A 25 -1.26 7.23 11.06
C LEU A 25 -2.36 8.29 11.14
N PHE A 26 -3.54 7.99 10.63
CA PHE A 26 -4.65 8.96 10.61
C PHE A 26 -5.17 9.31 12.00
N GLY A 27 -5.11 8.39 12.95
CA GLY A 27 -5.46 8.65 14.35
C GLY A 27 -4.55 9.70 15.01
N HIS A 28 -3.32 9.83 14.52
CA HIS A 28 -2.37 10.84 14.97
C HIS A 28 -2.44 12.13 14.12
N LEU A 29 -2.47 12.00 12.79
CA LEU A 29 -2.35 13.11 11.86
C LEU A 29 -3.61 13.99 11.80
N LEU A 30 -4.80 13.39 11.69
CA LEU A 30 -6.02 14.14 11.41
C LEU A 30 -6.50 15.03 12.57
N PRO A 31 -6.37 14.64 13.86
CA PRO A 31 -6.64 15.56 14.95
C PRO A 31 -5.75 16.80 14.94
N ALA A 32 -4.46 16.62 14.66
CA ALA A 32 -3.52 17.74 14.56
C ALA A 32 -3.84 18.66 13.38
N PHE A 33 -4.21 18.09 12.23
CA PHE A 33 -4.65 18.84 11.06
C PHE A 33 -5.93 19.66 11.35
N LYS A 34 -6.92 19.03 11.97
CA LYS A 34 -8.17 19.69 12.38
C LYS A 34 -7.90 20.84 13.35
N GLN A 35 -7.01 20.62 14.33
CA GLN A 35 -6.63 21.67 15.29
C GLN A 35 -5.96 22.84 14.59
N ALA A 36 -5.10 22.59 13.61
CA ALA A 36 -4.36 23.62 12.90
C ALA A 36 -5.19 24.41 11.88
N THR A 37 -6.19 23.77 11.25
CA THR A 37 -6.92 24.33 10.10
C THR A 37 -8.41 24.56 10.33
N GLY A 38 -9.00 23.94 11.34
CA GLY A 38 -10.45 23.90 11.54
C GLY A 38 -11.18 22.96 10.58
N VAL A 39 -10.48 22.30 9.65
CA VAL A 39 -11.06 21.40 8.64
C VAL A 39 -11.16 19.97 9.18
N ASP A 40 -12.34 19.38 9.04
CA ASP A 40 -12.55 17.96 9.37
C ASP A 40 -12.27 17.08 8.16
N THR A 41 -11.60 15.96 8.35
CA THR A 41 -11.27 15.03 7.24
C THR A 41 -11.98 13.71 7.43
N LYS A 42 -12.83 13.36 6.46
CA LYS A 42 -13.50 12.06 6.40
C LYS A 42 -12.68 11.11 5.54
N VAL A 43 -12.16 10.05 6.16
CA VAL A 43 -11.35 9.03 5.45
C VAL A 43 -12.26 7.94 4.89
N VAL A 44 -12.04 7.60 3.63
CA VAL A 44 -12.59 6.41 2.98
C VAL A 44 -11.40 5.51 2.63
N ALA A 45 -11.19 4.47 3.43
CA ALA A 45 -10.07 3.55 3.30
C ALA A 45 -10.49 2.29 2.52
N VAL A 46 -9.90 2.11 1.34
CA VAL A 46 -10.20 1.03 0.39
C VAL A 46 -8.91 0.51 -0.25
N GLY A 47 -8.99 -0.30 -1.31
CA GLY A 47 -7.79 -0.64 -2.09
C GLY A 47 -7.29 0.55 -2.93
N THR A 48 -5.98 0.60 -3.24
CA THR A 48 -5.37 1.71 -4.00
C THR A 48 -6.12 2.03 -5.29
N GLY A 49 -6.49 1.02 -6.08
CA GLY A 49 -7.23 1.21 -7.32
C GLY A 49 -8.62 1.83 -7.10
N GLN A 50 -9.32 1.37 -6.06
CA GLN A 50 -10.63 1.91 -5.70
C GLN A 50 -10.54 3.37 -5.20
N ALA A 51 -9.50 3.70 -4.40
CA ALA A 51 -9.25 5.07 -3.96
C ALA A 51 -9.00 6.02 -5.14
N ILE A 52 -8.19 5.58 -6.11
CA ILE A 52 -7.92 6.31 -7.35
C ILE A 52 -9.19 6.50 -8.17
N ASP A 53 -10.04 5.46 -8.28
CA ASP A 53 -11.29 5.54 -9.02
C ASP A 53 -12.31 6.48 -8.34
N MET A 54 -12.36 6.52 -7.01
CA MET A 54 -13.16 7.50 -6.26
C MET A 54 -12.71 8.94 -6.57
N ALA A 55 -11.40 9.21 -6.49
CA ALA A 55 -10.86 10.53 -6.80
C ALA A 55 -11.09 10.92 -8.27
N ARG A 56 -10.99 9.96 -9.20
CA ARG A 56 -11.27 10.20 -10.63
C ARG A 56 -12.72 10.62 -10.89
N ARG A 57 -13.66 10.12 -10.13
CA ARG A 57 -15.08 10.49 -10.23
C ARG A 57 -15.43 11.78 -9.49
N GLY A 58 -14.50 12.35 -8.73
CA GLY A 58 -14.75 13.52 -7.90
C GLY A 58 -15.42 13.20 -6.57
N ASP A 59 -15.42 11.92 -6.14
CA ASP A 59 -15.99 11.48 -4.87
C ASP A 59 -15.04 11.73 -3.67
N ALA A 60 -13.84 12.27 -3.92
CA ALA A 60 -12.86 12.63 -2.90
C ALA A 60 -12.14 13.94 -3.28
N ASP A 61 -11.88 14.77 -2.27
CA ASP A 61 -11.13 16.03 -2.39
C ASP A 61 -9.60 15.80 -2.33
N VAL A 62 -9.20 14.74 -1.65
CA VAL A 62 -7.80 14.36 -1.46
C VAL A 62 -7.62 12.88 -1.74
N LEU A 63 -6.61 12.54 -2.52
CA LEU A 63 -6.13 11.17 -2.71
C LEU A 63 -4.82 10.99 -1.95
N PHE A 64 -4.82 10.09 -0.95
CA PHE A 64 -3.66 9.81 -0.10
C PHE A 64 -3.32 8.32 -0.21
N VAL A 65 -2.42 7.98 -1.11
CA VAL A 65 -2.04 6.62 -1.46
C VAL A 65 -0.52 6.47 -1.55
N HIS A 66 -0.02 5.30 -1.86
CA HIS A 66 1.40 4.99 -1.83
C HIS A 66 1.87 4.15 -3.05
N ASP A 67 1.26 4.36 -4.21
CA ASP A 67 1.72 3.80 -5.50
C ASP A 67 2.14 4.92 -6.45
N THR A 68 3.43 5.30 -6.42
CA THR A 68 3.97 6.41 -7.20
C THR A 68 3.62 6.30 -8.68
N ALA A 69 3.72 5.12 -9.29
CA ALA A 69 3.43 4.95 -10.71
C ALA A 69 1.95 5.18 -11.05
N ALA A 70 1.04 4.76 -10.18
CA ALA A 70 -0.38 5.01 -10.34
C ALA A 70 -0.73 6.48 -10.08
N GLU A 71 -0.10 7.12 -9.09
CA GLU A 71 -0.26 8.54 -8.79
C GLU A 71 0.22 9.43 -9.95
N GLU A 72 1.38 9.12 -10.55
CA GLU A 72 1.90 9.85 -11.71
C GLU A 72 0.98 9.74 -12.92
N LYS A 73 0.42 8.56 -13.19
CA LYS A 73 -0.59 8.36 -14.24
C LYS A 73 -1.87 9.15 -13.98
N PHE A 74 -2.29 9.24 -12.72
CA PHE A 74 -3.48 10.00 -12.32
C PHE A 74 -3.31 11.49 -12.59
N VAL A 75 -2.14 12.07 -12.24
CA VAL A 75 -1.80 13.47 -12.54
C VAL A 75 -1.66 13.70 -14.04
N ALA A 76 -0.94 12.83 -14.75
CA ALA A 76 -0.75 12.95 -16.20
C ALA A 76 -2.06 12.87 -16.99
N ALA A 77 -3.08 12.19 -16.44
CA ALA A 77 -4.42 12.13 -17.01
C ALA A 77 -5.30 13.37 -16.67
N GLY A 78 -4.75 14.35 -15.94
CA GLY A 78 -5.44 15.60 -15.62
C GLY A 78 -6.44 15.53 -14.47
N PHE A 79 -6.41 14.49 -13.65
CA PHE A 79 -7.32 14.34 -12.51
C PHE A 79 -6.84 15.02 -11.23
N ALA A 80 -5.59 15.48 -11.20
CA ALA A 80 -5.04 16.34 -10.16
C ALA A 80 -3.97 17.26 -10.75
N ASP A 81 -3.76 18.40 -10.11
CA ASP A 81 -2.77 19.39 -10.56
C ASP A 81 -1.34 18.92 -10.32
N LYS A 82 -1.11 18.22 -9.23
CA LYS A 82 0.23 17.77 -8.82
C LYS A 82 0.18 16.62 -7.83
N ARG A 83 1.29 15.87 -7.81
CA ARG A 83 1.63 14.93 -6.75
C ARG A 83 2.53 15.62 -5.72
N LEU A 84 2.22 15.44 -4.43
CA LEU A 84 3.04 15.94 -3.32
C LEU A 84 3.62 14.75 -2.56
N PRO A 85 4.95 14.62 -2.45
CA PRO A 85 5.55 13.62 -1.58
C PRO A 85 5.28 14.00 -0.12
N VAL A 86 4.72 13.08 0.66
CA VAL A 86 4.42 13.28 2.09
C VAL A 86 5.42 12.55 2.95
N MET A 87 5.67 11.28 2.64
CA MET A 87 6.62 10.40 3.31
C MET A 87 7.06 9.30 2.35
N TYR A 88 8.05 8.54 2.73
CA TYR A 88 8.43 7.31 2.05
C TYR A 88 8.07 6.10 2.91
N ASN A 89 7.90 4.97 2.26
CA ASN A 89 7.73 3.67 2.88
C ASN A 89 8.53 2.65 2.08
N ASP A 90 9.26 1.79 2.76
CA ASP A 90 10.09 0.76 2.12
C ASP A 90 9.34 -0.56 2.03
N PHE A 91 9.50 -1.23 0.90
CA PHE A 91 9.11 -2.63 0.80
C PHE A 91 10.23 -3.52 1.35
N VAL A 92 9.85 -4.48 2.18
CA VAL A 92 10.77 -5.46 2.74
C VAL A 92 10.32 -6.87 2.44
N LEU A 93 11.28 -7.76 2.20
CA LEU A 93 11.04 -9.18 2.12
C LEU A 93 11.32 -9.81 3.48
N ILE A 94 10.31 -10.36 4.11
CA ILE A 94 10.46 -11.11 5.34
C ILE A 94 10.37 -12.61 5.05
N GLY A 95 10.99 -13.42 5.89
CA GLY A 95 11.03 -14.86 5.72
C GLY A 95 11.54 -15.59 6.95
N PRO A 96 11.80 -16.90 6.86
CA PRO A 96 12.32 -17.70 7.96
C PRO A 96 13.62 -17.13 8.51
N LYS A 97 13.78 -17.10 9.82
CA LYS A 97 14.99 -16.59 10.49
C LYS A 97 16.26 -17.29 10.01
N ALA A 98 16.15 -18.59 9.69
CA ALA A 98 17.26 -19.39 9.17
C ALA A 98 17.67 -19.04 7.75
N ASP A 99 16.82 -18.32 7.00
CA ASP A 99 17.03 -17.93 5.60
C ASP A 99 17.59 -19.06 4.72
N PRO A 100 16.86 -20.16 4.54
CA PRO A 100 17.37 -21.38 3.93
C PRO A 100 17.83 -21.20 2.47
N VAL A 101 17.36 -20.15 1.78
CA VAL A 101 17.76 -19.88 0.38
C VAL A 101 18.69 -18.66 0.26
N GLY A 102 19.08 -18.03 1.37
CA GLY A 102 20.08 -16.95 1.39
C GLY A 102 19.58 -15.65 0.73
N THR A 103 18.41 -15.19 1.14
CA THR A 103 17.76 -13.98 0.57
C THR A 103 18.21 -12.68 1.21
N LYS A 104 18.91 -12.74 2.35
CA LYS A 104 19.36 -11.53 3.08
C LYS A 104 20.16 -10.61 2.19
N GLY A 105 19.84 -9.32 2.24
CA GLY A 105 20.50 -8.27 1.45
C GLY A 105 19.52 -7.22 0.97
N ASN A 106 19.97 -6.35 0.07
CA ASN A 106 19.18 -5.22 -0.45
C ASN A 106 18.78 -5.43 -1.93
N ASP A 107 18.96 -6.63 -2.48
CA ASP A 107 18.63 -6.95 -3.86
C ASP A 107 17.41 -7.87 -3.90
N ILE A 108 16.23 -7.26 -4.07
CA ILE A 108 14.97 -8.00 -4.15
C ILE A 108 14.92 -8.93 -5.36
N VAL A 109 15.52 -8.53 -6.49
CA VAL A 109 15.53 -9.33 -7.72
C VAL A 109 16.33 -10.60 -7.51
N ALA A 110 17.52 -10.50 -6.91
CA ALA A 110 18.33 -11.66 -6.56
C ALA A 110 17.64 -12.57 -5.55
N ALA A 111 16.95 -12.00 -4.57
CA ALA A 111 16.20 -12.77 -3.57
C ALA A 111 15.04 -13.55 -4.23
N LEU A 112 14.25 -12.92 -5.09
CA LEU A 112 13.13 -13.57 -5.78
C LEU A 112 13.62 -14.69 -6.72
N LYS A 113 14.75 -14.51 -7.41
CA LYS A 113 15.39 -15.56 -8.22
C LYS A 113 15.77 -16.79 -7.40
N LYS A 114 16.33 -16.59 -6.21
CA LYS A 114 16.68 -17.69 -5.30
C LYS A 114 15.43 -18.42 -4.78
N ILE A 115 14.39 -17.67 -4.40
CA ILE A 115 13.11 -18.23 -3.94
C ILE A 115 12.48 -19.08 -5.03
N SER A 116 12.39 -18.57 -6.26
CA SER A 116 11.85 -19.31 -7.40
C SER A 116 12.65 -20.56 -7.71
N ALA A 117 13.98 -20.46 -7.83
CA ALA A 117 14.86 -21.59 -8.15
C ALA A 117 14.81 -22.71 -7.11
N ALA A 118 14.63 -22.36 -5.84
CA ALA A 118 14.50 -23.31 -4.75
C ALA A 118 13.05 -23.83 -4.56
N ASN A 119 12.06 -23.32 -5.32
CA ASN A 119 10.64 -23.52 -5.07
C ASN A 119 10.24 -23.26 -3.61
N ALA A 120 10.90 -22.26 -2.98
CA ALA A 120 10.69 -21.96 -1.58
C ALA A 120 9.27 -21.39 -1.36
N PRO A 121 8.65 -21.65 -0.21
CA PRO A 121 7.33 -21.12 0.08
C PRO A 121 7.31 -19.58 0.04
N PHE A 122 6.41 -19.02 -0.73
CA PHE A 122 6.17 -17.58 -0.83
C PHE A 122 4.67 -17.31 -0.77
N ILE A 123 4.25 -16.41 0.09
CA ILE A 123 2.86 -15.99 0.22
C ILE A 123 2.71 -14.58 -0.36
N SER A 124 1.93 -14.49 -1.40
CA SER A 124 1.45 -13.23 -1.98
C SER A 124 0.09 -12.85 -1.39
N ARG A 125 -0.16 -11.57 -1.27
CA ARG A 125 -1.50 -11.08 -0.90
C ARG A 125 -2.56 -11.47 -1.93
N GLY A 126 -2.26 -11.38 -3.23
CA GLY A 126 -3.22 -11.74 -4.29
C GLY A 126 -4.50 -10.90 -4.29
N ASP A 127 -4.53 -9.73 -3.64
CA ASP A 127 -5.72 -8.94 -3.33
C ASP A 127 -5.83 -7.63 -4.13
N LYS A 128 -4.96 -7.46 -5.14
CA LYS A 128 -4.88 -6.25 -5.97
C LYS A 128 -4.56 -4.95 -5.21
N SER A 129 -3.98 -5.08 -4.00
CA SER A 129 -3.48 -3.93 -3.24
C SER A 129 -2.22 -3.32 -3.86
N GLY A 130 -1.79 -2.16 -3.33
CA GLY A 130 -0.52 -1.53 -3.71
C GLY A 130 0.69 -2.42 -3.45
N THR A 131 0.71 -3.14 -2.32
CA THR A 131 1.76 -4.12 -2.01
C THR A 131 1.78 -5.29 -3.00
N HIS A 132 0.61 -5.83 -3.37
CA HIS A 132 0.51 -6.86 -4.39
C HIS A 132 0.98 -6.35 -5.77
N ALA A 133 0.59 -5.14 -6.16
CA ALA A 133 1.05 -4.53 -7.40
C ALA A 133 2.58 -4.33 -7.43
N ALA A 134 3.18 -3.90 -6.30
CA ALA A 134 4.63 -3.78 -6.16
C ALA A 134 5.33 -5.14 -6.26
N GLU A 135 4.80 -6.16 -5.59
CA GLU A 135 5.29 -7.53 -5.65
C GLU A 135 5.36 -8.03 -7.10
N LEU A 136 4.27 -7.87 -7.85
CA LEU A 136 4.21 -8.31 -9.26
C LEU A 136 5.26 -7.59 -10.13
N ARG A 137 5.48 -6.30 -9.90
CA ARG A 137 6.55 -5.54 -10.61
C ARG A 137 7.95 -6.08 -10.27
N PHE A 138 8.20 -6.50 -9.03
CA PHE A 138 9.49 -7.10 -8.67
C PHE A 138 9.68 -8.48 -9.34
N TRP A 139 8.64 -9.32 -9.41
CA TRP A 139 8.68 -10.56 -10.15
C TRP A 139 8.91 -10.35 -11.65
N GLU A 140 8.28 -9.34 -12.24
CA GLU A 140 8.49 -8.93 -13.63
C GLU A 140 9.93 -8.47 -13.86
N THR A 141 10.46 -7.60 -12.99
CA THR A 141 11.86 -7.12 -13.05
C THR A 141 12.84 -8.29 -12.90
N ALA A 142 12.51 -9.30 -12.13
CA ALA A 142 13.30 -10.52 -12.02
C ALA A 142 13.24 -11.42 -13.26
N GLY A 143 12.33 -11.14 -14.22
CA GLY A 143 12.07 -11.97 -15.38
C GLY A 143 11.32 -13.27 -15.06
N LEU A 144 10.54 -13.29 -13.97
CA LEU A 144 9.91 -14.49 -13.40
C LEU A 144 8.39 -14.38 -13.33
N THR A 145 7.75 -13.56 -14.16
CA THR A 145 6.29 -13.36 -14.16
C THR A 145 5.51 -14.68 -14.15
N ASP A 146 5.89 -15.61 -15.01
CA ASP A 146 5.25 -16.92 -15.16
C ASP A 146 6.04 -18.06 -14.51
N GLN A 147 7.13 -17.75 -13.80
CA GLN A 147 8.08 -18.73 -13.25
C GLN A 147 8.38 -18.46 -11.77
N LYS A 148 7.35 -18.10 -11.00
CA LYS A 148 7.52 -17.77 -9.58
C LYS A 148 7.89 -18.99 -8.70
N GLY A 149 7.77 -20.19 -9.25
CA GLY A 149 8.01 -21.46 -8.55
C GLY A 149 6.74 -22.05 -7.94
N SER A 150 6.76 -23.36 -7.68
CA SER A 150 5.61 -24.10 -7.13
C SER A 150 5.28 -23.73 -5.67
N GLY A 151 6.22 -23.08 -4.99
CA GLY A 151 6.04 -22.56 -3.63
C GLY A 151 5.24 -21.23 -3.57
N TYR A 152 5.04 -20.56 -4.69
CA TYR A 152 4.27 -19.30 -4.74
C TYR A 152 2.78 -19.56 -4.57
N LYS A 153 2.15 -18.87 -3.62
CA LYS A 153 0.70 -18.99 -3.34
C LYS A 153 0.10 -17.62 -3.04
N GLU A 154 -1.02 -17.34 -3.67
CA GLU A 154 -1.83 -16.16 -3.38
C GLU A 154 -2.87 -16.50 -2.31
N CYS A 155 -2.93 -15.71 -1.24
CA CYS A 155 -3.91 -15.94 -0.17
C CYS A 155 -5.25 -15.20 -0.42
N GLY A 156 -5.29 -14.23 -1.32
CA GLY A 156 -6.46 -13.39 -1.51
C GLY A 156 -6.80 -12.56 -0.25
N CYS A 157 -5.79 -12.16 0.53
CA CYS A 157 -5.97 -11.63 1.88
C CYS A 157 -5.16 -10.36 2.13
N GLY A 158 -5.51 -9.62 3.19
CA GLY A 158 -4.78 -8.43 3.62
C GLY A 158 -3.41 -8.74 4.23
N MET A 159 -2.62 -7.70 4.53
CA MET A 159 -1.23 -7.86 5.00
C MET A 159 -1.11 -8.66 6.30
N GLY A 160 -1.95 -8.37 7.30
CA GLY A 160 -1.91 -9.09 8.58
C GLY A 160 -2.10 -10.60 8.43
N PRO A 161 -3.17 -11.08 7.79
CA PRO A 161 -3.34 -12.49 7.47
C PRO A 161 -2.19 -13.09 6.63
N ALA A 162 -1.68 -12.38 5.62
CA ALA A 162 -0.54 -12.84 4.81
C ALA A 162 0.71 -13.07 5.66
N LEU A 163 1.02 -12.15 6.57
CA LEU A 163 2.13 -12.26 7.52
C LEU A 163 1.96 -13.44 8.49
N ASN A 164 0.75 -13.66 8.99
CA ASN A 164 0.44 -14.78 9.87
C ASN A 164 0.62 -16.13 9.15
N ILE A 165 0.15 -16.23 7.90
CA ILE A 165 0.35 -17.43 7.07
C ILE A 165 1.85 -17.63 6.82
N GLY A 166 2.57 -16.58 6.43
CA GLY A 166 4.02 -16.64 6.19
C GLY A 166 4.78 -17.12 7.42
N SER A 167 4.47 -16.54 8.59
CA SER A 167 5.09 -16.91 9.86
C SER A 167 4.84 -18.38 10.23
N SER A 168 3.59 -18.85 10.10
CA SER A 168 3.22 -20.21 10.47
C SER A 168 3.72 -21.27 9.50
N SER A 169 3.89 -20.94 8.22
CA SER A 169 4.34 -21.86 7.17
C SER A 169 5.84 -21.76 6.85
N GLY A 170 6.56 -20.85 7.48
CA GLY A 170 7.96 -20.58 7.16
C GLY A 170 8.16 -20.01 5.74
N ALA A 171 7.18 -19.27 5.23
CA ALA A 171 7.22 -18.72 3.90
C ALA A 171 7.81 -17.30 3.87
N TYR A 172 8.29 -16.90 2.68
CA TYR A 172 8.65 -15.53 2.39
C TYR A 172 7.40 -14.71 2.06
N VAL A 173 7.40 -13.43 2.45
CA VAL A 173 6.30 -12.49 2.22
C VAL A 173 6.88 -11.12 1.93
N LEU A 174 6.40 -10.45 0.87
CA LEU A 174 6.68 -9.03 0.66
C LEU A 174 5.69 -8.19 1.47
N THR A 175 6.20 -7.19 2.17
CA THR A 175 5.40 -6.27 2.99
C THR A 175 5.94 -4.85 2.90
N ASP A 176 5.14 -3.89 3.30
CA ASP A 176 5.46 -2.47 3.42
C ASP A 176 5.19 -1.96 4.85
#